data_182e00c4b3f10c47d313e28ceddb7658
#
_entry.id   182e00c4b3f10c47d313e28ceddb7658
#
_cell.length_a   1.000
_cell.length_b   1.000
_cell.length_c   1.000
_cell.angle_alpha   90.00
_cell.angle_beta   90.00
_cell.angle_gamma   90.00
#
_symmetry.space_group_name_H-M   'P 1'
#
loop_
_entity.id
_entity.type
_entity.pdbx_description
1 polymer ?
#
loop_
_entity_poly.entity_id
_entity_poly.type
_entity_poly.pdbx_seq_one_letter_code
_entity_poly.pdbx_strand_id
1 'polypeptide(L)'
;MEQKNAVYNMGSERGTGFRPEEIFYYLFFAIMLFAKGIGLYEGMKSFRLCIIAAFFCFVVKVCLTEHTVGELVQMLVLMAFGVLAYRNSGEMAAFIYVLVVAGMKHVPVKRVFKVGAAVWTVAFFSTIVLALLKQIPDLALVHSKLGLGHIIRWSLGYPHPNVLHISYVILLAFFFYLANLNRKQLIIATALLYGGNFYIFLYSVSYTGLILTTV
;
A
#
# COMPACT_ATOMS: atom_id res chain seq x y z
N MET A 1 -32.56 -20.68 -14.84
CA MET A 1 -31.23 -21.13 -14.38
C MET A 1 -30.10 -20.87 -15.40
N GLU A 2 -30.37 -20.85 -16.68
CA GLU A 2 -29.36 -20.59 -17.74
C GLU A 2 -28.78 -19.17 -17.77
N GLN A 3 -29.56 -18.13 -17.44
CA GLN A 3 -29.02 -16.75 -17.44
C GLN A 3 -27.96 -16.46 -16.37
N LYS A 4 -27.96 -17.18 -15.23
CA LYS A 4 -26.92 -17.04 -14.21
C LYS A 4 -25.60 -17.66 -14.63
N ASN A 5 -25.63 -18.70 -15.44
CA ASN A 5 -24.40 -19.36 -15.94
C ASN A 5 -23.74 -18.54 -17.08
N ALA A 6 -24.53 -17.78 -17.86
CA ALA A 6 -23.98 -16.93 -18.92
C ALA A 6 -23.15 -15.76 -18.36
N VAL A 7 -23.56 -15.16 -17.24
CA VAL A 7 -22.82 -14.06 -16.60
C VAL A 7 -21.51 -14.56 -15.93
N TYR A 8 -21.49 -15.80 -15.44
CA TYR A 8 -20.29 -16.40 -14.85
C TYR A 8 -19.24 -16.81 -15.90
N ASN A 9 -19.69 -17.19 -17.10
CA ASN A 9 -18.79 -17.60 -18.19
C ASN A 9 -18.21 -16.42 -19.00
N MET A 10 -18.77 -15.23 -18.94
CA MET A 10 -18.17 -14.04 -19.57
C MET A 10 -16.84 -13.59 -18.92
N GLY A 11 -16.46 -14.16 -17.76
CA GLY A 11 -15.20 -13.90 -17.08
C GLY A 11 -14.02 -14.80 -17.45
N SER A 12 -14.21 -15.91 -18.18
CA SER A 12 -13.19 -16.96 -18.32
C SER A 12 -12.39 -16.94 -19.63
N GLU A 13 -12.75 -16.13 -20.63
CA GLU A 13 -12.01 -16.05 -21.90
C GLU A 13 -11.21 -14.74 -22.07
N ARG A 14 -10.70 -14.18 -20.98
CA ARG A 14 -9.68 -13.10 -21.12
C ARG A 14 -8.33 -13.76 -21.30
N GLY A 15 -7.78 -13.59 -22.50
CA GLY A 15 -6.43 -14.07 -22.85
C GLY A 15 -5.41 -13.79 -21.76
N THR A 16 -4.45 -14.69 -21.61
CA THR A 16 -3.39 -14.70 -20.58
C THR A 16 -2.44 -13.50 -20.67
N GLY A 17 -2.63 -12.59 -21.63
CA GLY A 17 -1.83 -11.40 -21.85
C GLY A 17 -2.19 -10.22 -20.92
N PHE A 18 -1.20 -9.41 -20.59
CA PHE A 18 -1.43 -8.09 -19.96
C PHE A 18 -1.89 -7.10 -21.03
N ARG A 19 -2.94 -6.34 -20.72
CA ARG A 19 -3.34 -5.20 -21.55
C ARG A 19 -2.43 -4.01 -21.29
N PRO A 20 -2.13 -3.16 -22.30
CA PRO A 20 -1.29 -1.99 -22.10
C PRO A 20 -1.78 -1.09 -20.95
N GLU A 21 -3.09 -0.87 -20.86
CA GLU A 21 -3.70 -0.08 -19.79
C GLU A 21 -3.49 -0.68 -18.39
N GLU A 22 -3.44 -2.02 -18.26
CA GLU A 22 -3.14 -2.70 -17.00
C GLU A 22 -1.70 -2.46 -16.58
N ILE A 23 -0.75 -2.48 -17.53
CA ILE A 23 0.67 -2.26 -17.25
C ILE A 23 0.89 -0.87 -16.67
N PHE A 24 0.32 0.16 -17.29
CA PHE A 24 0.44 1.53 -16.79
C PHE A 24 -0.20 1.69 -15.41
N TYR A 25 -1.30 1.00 -15.12
CA TYR A 25 -1.86 0.98 -13.77
C TYR A 25 -0.91 0.32 -12.75
N TYR A 26 -0.32 -0.83 -13.10
CA TYR A 26 0.62 -1.50 -12.20
C TYR A 26 1.88 -0.67 -11.97
N LEU A 27 2.38 0.03 -12.98
CA LEU A 27 3.51 0.96 -12.82
C LEU A 27 3.15 2.11 -11.89
N PHE A 28 2.02 2.77 -12.12
CA PHE A 28 1.49 3.80 -11.23
C PHE A 28 1.41 3.31 -9.79
N PHE A 29 0.76 2.18 -9.58
CA PHE A 29 0.54 1.60 -8.26
C PHE A 29 1.85 1.17 -7.60
N ALA A 30 2.75 0.53 -8.33
CA ALA A 30 4.05 0.10 -7.84
C ALA A 30 4.94 1.28 -7.42
N ILE A 31 5.01 2.36 -8.23
CA ILE A 31 5.78 3.56 -7.89
C ILE A 31 5.26 4.18 -6.60
N MET A 32 3.93 4.33 -6.45
CA MET A 32 3.33 4.92 -5.26
C MET A 32 3.53 4.05 -4.01
N LEU A 33 3.33 2.73 -4.14
CA LEU A 33 3.55 1.80 -3.03
C LEU A 33 5.02 1.73 -2.62
N PHE A 34 5.94 1.69 -3.59
CA PHE A 34 7.36 1.67 -3.30
C PHE A 34 7.78 2.95 -2.57
N ALA A 35 7.38 4.11 -3.06
CA ALA A 35 7.69 5.39 -2.42
C ALA A 35 7.20 5.43 -0.95
N LYS A 36 5.96 5.01 -0.69
CA LYS A 36 5.44 4.94 0.68
C LYS A 36 6.08 3.81 1.49
N GLY A 37 6.36 2.67 0.87
CA GLY A 37 6.96 1.49 1.50
C GLY A 37 8.39 1.72 2.01
N ILE A 38 9.18 2.57 1.35
CA ILE A 38 10.51 3.00 1.81
C ILE A 38 10.47 4.26 2.70
N GLY A 39 9.28 4.71 3.10
CA GLY A 39 9.11 5.82 4.03
C GLY A 39 9.23 7.22 3.42
N LEU A 40 9.10 7.39 2.10
CA LEU A 40 9.08 8.74 1.50
C LEU A 40 7.77 9.46 1.86
N TYR A 41 7.87 10.79 2.07
CA TYR A 41 6.74 11.63 2.44
C TYR A 41 6.74 12.97 1.69
N GLU A 42 5.66 13.73 1.82
CA GLU A 42 5.32 14.90 1.02
C GLU A 42 6.40 16.01 0.98
N GLY A 43 7.22 16.12 2.00
CA GLY A 43 8.32 17.11 2.06
C GLY A 43 9.54 16.77 1.20
N MET A 44 9.70 15.54 0.75
CA MET A 44 10.90 15.05 0.06
C MET A 44 10.84 15.31 -1.45
N LYS A 45 11.97 15.74 -2.06
CA LYS A 45 12.08 15.89 -3.53
C LYS A 45 11.87 14.56 -4.26
N SER A 46 12.43 13.46 -3.73
CA SER A 46 12.27 12.11 -4.26
C SER A 46 10.80 11.68 -4.29
N PHE A 47 10.03 11.99 -3.26
CA PHE A 47 8.58 11.70 -3.23
C PHE A 47 7.83 12.46 -4.33
N ARG A 48 8.17 13.75 -4.55
CA ARG A 48 7.56 14.54 -5.63
C ARG A 48 7.86 13.95 -7.01
N LEU A 49 9.08 13.48 -7.25
CA LEU A 49 9.42 12.80 -8.51
C LEU A 49 8.62 11.51 -8.69
N CYS A 50 8.48 10.70 -7.65
CA CYS A 50 7.63 9.50 -7.68
C CYS A 50 6.18 9.85 -8.02
N ILE A 51 5.61 10.90 -7.41
CA ILE A 51 4.24 11.35 -7.71
C ILE A 51 4.11 11.78 -9.16
N ILE A 52 5.04 12.56 -9.70
CA ILE A 52 4.99 13.01 -11.11
C ILE A 52 5.04 11.81 -12.05
N ALA A 53 5.97 10.86 -11.82
CA ALA A 53 6.08 9.64 -12.62
C ALA A 53 4.82 8.76 -12.52
N ALA A 54 4.30 8.58 -11.31
CA ALA A 54 3.08 7.82 -11.07
C ALA A 54 1.87 8.49 -11.74
N PHE A 55 1.73 9.80 -11.59
CA PHE A 55 0.63 10.54 -12.22
C PHE A 55 0.69 10.46 -13.75
N PHE A 56 1.88 10.52 -14.35
CA PHE A 56 2.05 10.29 -15.78
C PHE A 56 1.53 8.90 -16.19
N CYS A 57 1.92 7.84 -15.48
CA CYS A 57 1.40 6.49 -15.72
C CYS A 57 -0.12 6.42 -15.58
N PHE A 58 -0.68 7.09 -14.57
CA PHE A 58 -2.13 7.17 -14.38
C PHE A 58 -2.84 7.85 -15.56
N VAL A 59 -2.33 8.99 -16.04
CA VAL A 59 -2.89 9.70 -17.20
C VAL A 59 -2.87 8.81 -18.44
N VAL A 60 -1.73 8.16 -18.73
CA VAL A 60 -1.64 7.22 -19.86
C VAL A 60 -2.65 6.08 -19.70
N LYS A 61 -2.80 5.53 -18.49
CA LYS A 61 -3.81 4.49 -18.20
C LYS A 61 -5.23 4.99 -18.53
N VAL A 62 -5.59 6.19 -18.10
CA VAL A 62 -6.92 6.77 -18.38
C VAL A 62 -7.12 6.98 -19.88
N CYS A 63 -6.11 7.48 -20.59
CA CYS A 63 -6.19 7.68 -22.04
C CYS A 63 -6.33 6.37 -22.83
N LEU A 64 -5.74 5.26 -22.34
CA LEU A 64 -5.84 3.96 -22.98
C LEU A 64 -7.13 3.19 -22.62
N THR A 65 -7.90 3.69 -21.67
CA THR A 65 -9.12 3.03 -21.20
C THR A 65 -10.34 3.77 -21.72
N GLU A 66 -11.30 3.04 -22.28
CA GLU A 66 -12.58 3.61 -22.68
C GLU A 66 -13.38 4.06 -21.45
N HIS A 67 -13.76 5.32 -21.42
CA HIS A 67 -14.56 5.93 -20.37
C HIS A 67 -15.82 6.58 -20.96
N THR A 68 -16.94 6.45 -20.26
CA THR A 68 -18.12 7.26 -20.54
C THR A 68 -17.90 8.68 -20.03
N VAL A 69 -18.64 9.64 -20.61
CA VAL A 69 -18.59 11.05 -20.14
C VAL A 69 -18.93 11.16 -18.65
N GLY A 70 -19.91 10.38 -18.18
CA GLY A 70 -20.29 10.36 -16.76
C GLY A 70 -19.16 9.88 -15.84
N GLU A 71 -18.42 8.84 -16.23
CA GLU A 71 -17.25 8.36 -15.46
C GLU A 71 -16.14 9.42 -15.41
N LEU A 72 -15.86 10.10 -16.54
CA LEU A 72 -14.85 11.17 -16.55
C LEU A 72 -15.25 12.33 -15.64
N VAL A 73 -16.52 12.73 -15.67
CA VAL A 73 -17.04 13.78 -14.76
C VAL A 73 -16.90 13.34 -13.30
N GLN A 74 -17.27 12.09 -12.95
CA GLN A 74 -17.10 11.57 -11.59
C GLN A 74 -15.62 11.56 -11.16
N MET A 75 -14.72 11.13 -12.03
CA MET A 75 -13.28 11.17 -11.76
C MET A 75 -12.78 12.60 -11.50
N LEU A 76 -13.18 13.56 -12.33
CA LEU A 76 -12.79 14.97 -12.16
C LEU A 76 -13.33 15.55 -10.85
N VAL A 77 -14.58 15.26 -10.49
CA VAL A 77 -15.17 15.70 -9.21
C VAL A 77 -14.41 15.11 -8.02
N LEU A 78 -14.15 13.80 -8.04
CA LEU A 78 -13.39 13.14 -6.97
C LEU A 78 -11.94 13.67 -6.87
N MET A 79 -11.29 13.91 -8.01
CA MET A 79 -9.95 14.53 -8.04
C MET A 79 -9.98 15.95 -7.47
N ALA A 80 -11.00 16.76 -7.78
CA ALA A 80 -11.16 18.08 -7.20
C ALA A 80 -11.30 18.03 -5.67
N PHE A 81 -12.09 17.09 -5.14
CA PHE A 81 -12.16 16.85 -3.68
C PHE A 81 -10.80 16.41 -3.10
N GLY A 82 -10.08 15.54 -3.79
CA GLY A 82 -8.72 15.14 -3.36
C GLY A 82 -7.75 16.32 -3.31
N VAL A 83 -7.80 17.23 -4.30
CA VAL A 83 -6.99 18.47 -4.32
C VAL A 83 -7.40 19.43 -3.20
N LEU A 84 -8.71 19.59 -2.94
CA LEU A 84 -9.19 20.42 -1.83
C LEU A 84 -8.76 19.85 -0.47
N ALA A 85 -8.84 18.54 -0.29
CA ALA A 85 -8.34 17.88 0.92
C ALA A 85 -6.84 18.14 1.10
N TYR A 86 -6.04 17.99 0.04
CA TYR A 86 -4.61 18.30 0.08
C TYR A 86 -4.34 19.76 0.45
N ARG A 87 -5.07 20.72 -0.12
CA ARG A 87 -4.89 22.15 0.22
C ARG A 87 -5.18 22.45 1.68
N ASN A 88 -6.12 21.73 2.28
CA ASN A 88 -6.51 21.96 3.67
C ASN A 88 -5.62 21.24 4.69
N SER A 89 -5.17 20.01 4.38
CA SER A 89 -4.39 19.17 5.30
C SER A 89 -2.89 19.20 5.06
N GLY A 90 -2.45 19.57 3.85
CA GLY A 90 -1.06 19.38 3.40
C GLY A 90 -0.71 17.93 3.04
N GLU A 91 -1.65 16.98 3.17
CA GLU A 91 -1.44 15.56 2.93
C GLU A 91 -2.06 15.10 1.62
N MET A 92 -1.28 14.42 0.78
CA MET A 92 -1.75 13.94 -0.54
C MET A 92 -2.50 12.60 -0.47
N ALA A 93 -2.66 12.01 0.70
CA ALA A 93 -3.23 10.67 0.85
C ALA A 93 -4.61 10.53 0.18
N ALA A 94 -5.53 11.48 0.44
CA ALA A 94 -6.86 11.46 -0.16
C ALA A 94 -6.83 11.54 -1.68
N PHE A 95 -5.97 12.39 -2.26
CA PHE A 95 -5.78 12.50 -3.70
C PHE A 95 -5.25 11.19 -4.30
N ILE A 96 -4.24 10.59 -3.68
CA ILE A 96 -3.66 9.32 -4.12
C ILE A 96 -4.71 8.19 -4.09
N TYR A 97 -5.54 8.10 -3.04
CA TYR A 97 -6.59 7.08 -2.97
C TYR A 97 -7.62 7.23 -4.07
N VAL A 98 -7.99 8.47 -4.42
CA VAL A 98 -8.88 8.74 -5.57
C VAL A 98 -8.25 8.20 -6.86
N LEU A 99 -6.96 8.47 -7.11
CA LEU A 99 -6.27 7.97 -8.30
C LEU A 99 -6.22 6.44 -8.33
N VAL A 100 -5.93 5.80 -7.18
CA VAL A 100 -5.90 4.33 -7.08
C VAL A 100 -7.26 3.74 -7.45
N VAL A 101 -8.35 4.25 -6.89
CA VAL A 101 -9.69 3.73 -7.15
C VAL A 101 -10.13 4.02 -8.60
N ALA A 102 -9.94 5.25 -9.07
CA ALA A 102 -10.32 5.66 -10.42
C ALA A 102 -9.56 4.89 -11.51
N GLY A 103 -8.29 4.57 -11.26
CA GLY A 103 -7.47 3.78 -12.19
C GLY A 103 -7.81 2.30 -12.26
N MET A 104 -8.60 1.74 -11.34
CA MET A 104 -8.86 0.30 -11.27
C MET A 104 -9.81 -0.25 -12.36
N LYS A 105 -10.42 0.61 -13.18
CA LYS A 105 -11.30 0.15 -14.26
C LYS A 105 -10.56 -0.85 -15.16
N HIS A 106 -11.17 -2.00 -15.39
CA HIS A 106 -10.67 -3.14 -16.17
C HIS A 106 -9.37 -3.80 -15.64
N VAL A 107 -8.98 -3.50 -14.40
CA VAL A 107 -7.79 -4.10 -13.77
C VAL A 107 -8.21 -5.18 -12.76
N PRO A 108 -7.71 -6.41 -12.89
CA PRO A 108 -8.07 -7.49 -11.97
C PRO A 108 -7.49 -7.25 -10.56
N VAL A 109 -8.37 -7.12 -9.56
CA VAL A 109 -8.00 -6.84 -8.15
C VAL A 109 -6.94 -7.80 -7.63
N LYS A 110 -7.07 -9.10 -7.90
CA LYS A 110 -6.09 -10.10 -7.44
C LYS A 110 -4.68 -9.85 -7.99
N ARG A 111 -4.54 -9.34 -9.22
CA ARG A 111 -3.23 -8.96 -9.79
C ARG A 111 -2.68 -7.72 -9.11
N VAL A 112 -3.53 -6.72 -8.81
CA VAL A 112 -3.12 -5.53 -8.05
C VAL A 112 -2.55 -5.91 -6.70
N PHE A 113 -3.23 -6.80 -5.96
CA PHE A 113 -2.74 -7.29 -4.68
C PHE A 113 -1.42 -8.07 -4.80
N LYS A 114 -1.23 -8.86 -5.87
CA LYS A 114 0.05 -9.55 -6.12
C LYS A 114 1.20 -8.55 -6.35
N VAL A 115 0.97 -7.54 -7.20
CA VAL A 115 1.95 -6.47 -7.43
C VAL A 115 2.22 -5.71 -6.14
N GLY A 116 1.17 -5.35 -5.42
CA GLY A 116 1.27 -4.66 -4.13
C GLY A 116 2.08 -5.46 -3.10
N ALA A 117 1.77 -6.75 -2.95
CA ALA A 117 2.52 -7.63 -2.04
C ALA A 117 4.01 -7.71 -2.40
N ALA A 118 4.34 -7.88 -3.67
CA ALA A 118 5.73 -7.97 -4.12
C ALA A 118 6.50 -6.67 -3.85
N VAL A 119 5.93 -5.54 -4.28
CA VAL A 119 6.56 -4.21 -4.10
C VAL A 119 6.69 -3.85 -2.62
N TRP A 120 5.61 -4.06 -1.84
CA TRP A 120 5.63 -3.71 -0.42
C TRP A 120 6.59 -4.59 0.39
N THR A 121 6.66 -5.90 0.08
CA THR A 121 7.61 -6.82 0.70
C THR A 121 9.05 -6.37 0.45
N VAL A 122 9.40 -6.08 -0.81
CA VAL A 122 10.74 -5.60 -1.17
C VAL A 122 11.04 -4.28 -0.45
N ALA A 123 10.13 -3.31 -0.50
CA ALA A 123 10.31 -2.02 0.16
C ALA A 123 10.47 -2.17 1.69
N PHE A 124 9.62 -2.96 2.34
CA PHE A 124 9.64 -3.18 3.78
C PHE A 124 10.96 -3.79 4.26
N PHE A 125 11.35 -4.92 3.67
CA PHE A 125 12.57 -5.61 4.10
C PHE A 125 13.83 -4.85 3.72
N SER A 126 13.89 -4.21 2.53
CA SER A 126 15.05 -3.41 2.15
C SER A 126 15.25 -2.21 3.09
N THR A 127 14.18 -1.53 3.50
CA THR A 127 14.27 -0.42 4.46
C THR A 127 14.86 -0.88 5.79
N ILE A 128 14.36 -1.98 6.35
CA ILE A 128 14.88 -2.53 7.61
C ILE A 128 16.35 -2.94 7.46
N VAL A 129 16.70 -3.68 6.40
CA VAL A 129 18.07 -4.13 6.16
C VAL A 129 19.02 -2.95 6.01
N LEU A 130 18.66 -1.92 5.23
CA LEU A 130 19.47 -0.73 5.07
C LEU A 130 19.67 0.05 6.37
N ALA A 131 18.65 0.09 7.23
CA ALA A 131 18.76 0.69 8.57
C ALA A 131 19.69 -0.11 9.47
N LEU A 132 19.57 -1.45 9.51
CA LEU A 132 20.44 -2.33 10.28
C LEU A 132 21.91 -2.25 9.80
N LEU A 133 22.13 -2.09 8.49
CA LEU A 133 23.45 -1.86 7.89
C LEU A 133 23.94 -0.41 8.06
N LYS A 134 23.17 0.47 8.73
CA LYS A 134 23.47 1.90 8.93
C LYS A 134 23.67 2.69 7.64
N GLN A 135 23.07 2.24 6.54
CA GLN A 135 23.05 2.94 5.23
C GLN A 135 22.01 4.05 5.20
N ILE A 136 20.96 3.93 5.98
CA ILE A 136 19.93 4.97 6.18
C ILE A 136 19.79 5.24 7.67
N PRO A 137 19.40 6.47 8.07
CA PRO A 137 19.25 6.84 9.46
C PRO A 137 18.14 6.02 10.12
N ASP A 138 18.42 5.50 11.31
CA ASP A 138 17.42 4.92 12.20
C ASP A 138 17.09 5.94 13.29
N LEU A 139 15.84 6.39 13.30
CA LEU A 139 15.38 7.44 14.22
C LEU A 139 14.98 6.81 15.55
N ALA A 140 15.67 7.22 16.61
CA ALA A 140 15.31 6.93 17.98
C ALA A 140 14.48 8.10 18.54
N LEU A 141 13.22 7.84 18.88
CA LEU A 141 12.31 8.84 19.47
C LEU A 141 12.07 8.52 20.93
N VAL A 142 12.38 9.50 21.81
CA VAL A 142 12.01 9.41 23.22
C VAL A 142 10.57 9.88 23.36
N HIS A 143 9.73 9.03 23.92
CA HIS A 143 8.32 9.35 24.12
C HIS A 143 7.89 8.97 25.54
N SER A 144 7.16 9.87 26.21
CA SER A 144 6.54 9.55 27.50
C SER A 144 5.22 8.83 27.26
N LYS A 145 5.09 7.63 27.81
CA LYS A 145 3.83 6.87 27.78
C LYS A 145 3.30 6.65 29.17
N LEU A 146 1.99 6.84 29.33
CA LEU A 146 1.28 6.60 30.57
C LEU A 146 1.63 5.21 31.14
N GLY A 147 2.12 5.18 32.37
CA GLY A 147 2.47 3.96 33.09
C GLY A 147 3.86 3.38 32.81
N LEU A 148 4.57 3.84 31.77
CA LEU A 148 5.90 3.31 31.39
C LEU A 148 7.04 4.34 31.51
N GLY A 149 6.71 5.62 31.82
CA GLY A 149 7.71 6.69 31.85
C GLY A 149 8.27 7.02 30.45
N HIS A 150 9.56 7.36 30.39
CA HIS A 150 10.25 7.66 29.14
C HIS A 150 10.76 6.37 28.50
N ILE A 151 10.31 6.12 27.27
CA ILE A 151 10.73 4.97 26.47
C ILE A 151 11.39 5.43 25.18
N ILE A 152 12.43 4.70 24.76
CA ILE A 152 13.07 4.90 23.46
C ILE A 152 12.36 4.00 22.45
N ARG A 153 11.98 4.58 21.32
CA ARG A 153 11.29 3.90 20.23
C ARG A 153 12.13 4.01 18.96
N TRP A 154 12.36 2.89 18.30
CA TRP A 154 13.14 2.82 17.07
C TRP A 154 12.23 2.69 15.85
N SER A 155 12.64 3.31 14.75
CA SER A 155 11.86 3.34 13.51
C SER A 155 12.36 2.36 12.44
N LEU A 156 13.52 1.75 12.63
CA LEU A 156 14.17 0.84 11.68
C LEU A 156 14.18 1.39 10.25
N GLY A 157 14.63 2.63 10.09
CA GLY A 157 14.74 3.32 8.82
C GLY A 157 13.49 4.06 8.35
N TYR A 158 12.37 3.90 9.01
CA TYR A 158 11.15 4.65 8.72
C TYR A 158 11.17 6.06 9.34
N PRO A 159 10.36 7.01 8.83
CA PRO A 159 10.33 8.36 9.39
C PRO A 159 9.72 8.45 10.80
N HIS A 160 9.01 7.39 11.23
CA HIS A 160 8.40 7.33 12.55
C HIS A 160 8.15 5.86 12.98
N PRO A 161 8.30 5.49 14.27
CA PRO A 161 8.05 4.12 14.74
C PRO A 161 6.65 3.58 14.45
N ASN A 162 5.61 4.43 14.45
CA ASN A 162 4.25 3.99 14.08
C ASN A 162 4.17 3.61 12.59
N VAL A 163 4.92 4.30 11.72
CA VAL A 163 4.95 3.99 10.27
C VAL A 163 5.56 2.62 10.04
N LEU A 164 6.63 2.26 10.76
CA LEU A 164 7.19 0.91 10.75
C LEU A 164 6.11 -0.14 11.04
N HIS A 165 5.35 0.05 12.12
CA HIS A 165 4.34 -0.94 12.53
C HIS A 165 3.16 -1.02 11.55
N ILE A 166 2.66 0.13 11.07
CA ILE A 166 1.61 0.18 10.05
C ILE A 166 2.08 -0.46 8.74
N SER A 167 3.35 -0.28 8.36
CA SER A 167 3.93 -0.94 7.20
C SER A 167 3.90 -2.46 7.33
N TYR A 168 4.13 -2.98 8.53
CA TYR A 168 3.96 -4.40 8.83
C TYR A 168 2.49 -4.86 8.73
N VAL A 169 1.54 -4.07 9.26
CA VAL A 169 0.09 -4.36 9.12
C VAL A 169 -0.32 -4.47 7.65
N ILE A 170 0.16 -3.56 6.80
CA ILE A 170 -0.11 -3.59 5.36
C ILE A 170 0.46 -4.86 4.71
N LEU A 171 1.67 -5.27 5.12
CA LEU A 171 2.28 -6.53 4.66
C LEU A 171 1.41 -7.74 5.01
N LEU A 172 0.88 -7.78 6.25
CA LEU A 172 -0.05 -8.83 6.68
C LEU A 172 -1.35 -8.82 5.87
N ALA A 173 -1.92 -7.64 5.60
CA ALA A 173 -3.13 -7.52 4.80
C ALA A 173 -2.94 -8.09 3.37
N PHE A 174 -1.81 -7.80 2.72
CA PHE A 174 -1.47 -8.40 1.43
C PHE A 174 -1.31 -9.92 1.53
N PHE A 175 -0.62 -10.40 2.56
CA PHE A 175 -0.40 -11.82 2.76
C PHE A 175 -1.73 -12.57 2.93
N PHE A 176 -2.59 -12.16 3.87
CA PHE A 176 -3.85 -12.84 4.13
C PHE A 176 -4.83 -12.78 2.94
N TYR A 177 -4.84 -11.69 2.18
CA TYR A 177 -5.67 -11.60 0.98
C TYR A 177 -5.24 -12.58 -0.12
N LEU A 178 -3.93 -12.82 -0.27
CA LEU A 178 -3.39 -13.67 -1.32
C LEU A 178 -3.21 -15.12 -0.92
N ALA A 179 -3.07 -15.40 0.37
CA ALA A 179 -2.78 -16.72 0.90
C ALA A 179 -3.99 -17.66 0.73
N ASN A 180 -3.72 -18.81 0.14
CA ASN A 180 -4.67 -19.93 0.10
C ASN A 180 -4.10 -21.06 0.97
N LEU A 181 -4.29 -20.96 2.29
CA LEU A 181 -3.67 -21.82 3.28
C LEU A 181 -4.66 -22.86 3.77
N ASN A 182 -4.19 -24.10 3.93
CA ASN A 182 -4.94 -25.09 4.69
C ASN A 182 -4.84 -24.79 6.20
N ARG A 183 -5.67 -25.47 7.02
CA ARG A 183 -5.77 -25.19 8.46
C ARG A 183 -4.43 -25.24 9.20
N LYS A 184 -3.57 -26.21 8.88
CA LYS A 184 -2.25 -26.35 9.52
C LYS A 184 -1.31 -25.20 9.12
N GLN A 185 -1.27 -24.87 7.82
CA GLN A 185 -0.48 -23.77 7.32
C GLN A 185 -0.95 -22.42 7.88
N LEU A 186 -2.27 -22.23 8.03
CA LEU A 186 -2.83 -21.03 8.62
C LEU A 186 -2.37 -20.86 10.08
N ILE A 187 -2.41 -21.93 10.90
CA ILE A 187 -1.94 -21.88 12.29
C ILE A 187 -0.46 -21.49 12.35
N ILE A 188 0.39 -22.15 11.54
CA ILE A 188 1.81 -21.86 11.51
C ILE A 188 2.07 -20.42 11.05
N ALA A 189 1.43 -19.98 9.95
CA ALA A 189 1.56 -18.63 9.43
C ALA A 189 1.11 -17.61 10.48
N THR A 190 -0.03 -17.81 11.12
CA THR A 190 -0.52 -16.94 12.18
C THR A 190 0.47 -16.85 13.34
N ALA A 191 1.02 -17.97 13.81
CA ALA A 191 2.02 -17.96 14.88
C ALA A 191 3.28 -17.16 14.49
N LEU A 192 3.80 -17.36 13.27
CA LEU A 192 4.95 -16.62 12.77
C LEU A 192 4.66 -15.12 12.62
N LEU A 193 3.46 -14.76 12.14
CA LEU A 193 3.07 -13.38 11.96
C LEU A 193 2.85 -12.67 13.31
N TYR A 194 2.29 -13.36 14.31
CA TYR A 194 2.22 -12.81 15.67
C TYR A 194 3.60 -12.65 16.30
N GLY A 195 4.52 -13.61 16.09
CA GLY A 195 5.91 -13.46 16.51
C GLY A 195 6.58 -12.24 15.86
N GLY A 196 6.39 -12.04 14.56
CA GLY A 196 6.85 -10.86 13.83
C GLY A 196 6.22 -9.57 14.34
N ASN A 197 4.91 -9.57 14.62
CA ASN A 197 4.20 -8.44 15.19
C ASN A 197 4.80 -8.03 16.55
N PHE A 198 5.03 -9.00 17.42
CA PHE A 198 5.64 -8.76 18.72
C PHE A 198 7.07 -8.23 18.57
N TYR A 199 7.86 -8.79 17.66
CA TYR A 199 9.21 -8.31 17.37
C TYR A 199 9.21 -6.85 16.91
N ILE A 200 8.36 -6.48 15.95
CA ILE A 200 8.21 -5.09 15.49
C ILE A 200 7.73 -4.19 16.63
N PHE A 201 6.85 -4.70 17.50
CA PHE A 201 6.38 -3.95 18.66
C PHE A 201 7.52 -3.61 19.64
N LEU A 202 8.48 -4.50 19.86
CA LEU A 202 9.63 -4.24 20.73
C LEU A 202 10.44 -3.01 20.29
N TYR A 203 10.54 -2.76 19.00
CA TYR A 203 11.18 -1.56 18.46
C TYR A 203 10.27 -0.34 18.43
N SER A 204 9.07 -0.51 17.89
CA SER A 204 8.16 0.61 17.62
C SER A 204 7.40 1.09 18.84
N VAL A 205 7.15 0.21 19.81
CA VAL A 205 6.23 0.38 20.96
C VAL A 205 4.91 1.06 20.52
N SER A 206 4.37 0.58 19.38
CA SER A 206 3.14 1.10 18.79
C SER A 206 1.94 0.25 19.20
N TYR A 207 1.19 0.69 20.21
CA TYR A 207 -0.04 -0.01 20.66
C TYR A 207 -1.09 -0.10 19.55
N THR A 208 -1.26 0.97 18.76
CA THR A 208 -2.20 0.95 17.63
C THR A 208 -1.85 -0.18 16.64
N GLY A 209 -0.57 -0.28 16.26
CA GLY A 209 -0.13 -1.34 15.36
C GLY A 209 -0.32 -2.74 15.99
N LEU A 210 0.03 -2.90 17.27
CA LEU A 210 -0.15 -4.16 17.98
C LEU A 210 -1.63 -4.59 17.98
N ILE A 211 -2.56 -3.68 18.31
CA ILE A 211 -4.00 -3.98 18.34
C ILE A 211 -4.51 -4.33 16.95
N LEU A 212 -4.17 -3.53 15.91
CA LEU A 212 -4.63 -3.77 14.54
C LEU A 212 -4.20 -5.13 13.97
N THR A 213 -3.14 -5.73 14.50
CA THR A 213 -2.65 -7.04 14.06
C THR A 213 -3.19 -8.20 14.92
N THR A 214 -3.81 -7.92 16.05
CA THR A 214 -4.34 -8.95 16.97
C THR A 214 -5.85 -9.14 16.84
N VAL A 215 -6.54 -8.24 16.16
CA VAL A 215 -7.99 -8.32 15.84
C VAL A 215 -8.20 -8.91 14.46
#